data_58438716d8cc3a0d4d4d684aa3ab0c0a
#
_entry.id   58438716d8cc3a0d4d4d684aa3ab0c0a
#
_cell.length_a   1.000
_cell.length_b   1.000
_cell.length_c   1.000
_cell.angle_alpha   90.00
_cell.angle_beta   90.00
_cell.angle_gamma   90.00
#
_symmetry.space_group_name_H-M   'P 1'
#
loop_
_entity.id
_entity.type
_entity.pdbx_description
1 polymer ?
#
loop_
_entity_poly.entity_id
_entity_poly.type
_entity_poly.pdbx_seq_one_letter_code
_entity_poly.pdbx_strand_id
1 'polypeptide(L)'
;MLVAAGQHTQRVNLGEPALEPPALLAAAARAALADAGCTGIAASIDSVRLVRSLSAREYLNAPLLVAQLAGIAAREHVVVQGGGETPGTALVRACQEIEAGTHDAVLLVAGEAWYSRTLAQRAGEAVELTAQPPDTPPPTEHGTLIEFVHPAEKALGIVRPIQQYPLFEQALRGVLGHTPTEHQQHLGRFAERCSMAAQTNPYAWDRAVHTAIEIATAAPANRYVGTPYTKLMVSNEQVDMAASVIVMSVERATALGIAPDRWVFPLAAASGEARPISERLELHNSVLAREVGRSVAALAGRACRDAAHVDLYSCFPSAMQIQARELGLDPNGPLSLTGGMRFSGGPWCGYAMHGFAAMVQALRTDPGSVGLVSANGGAITKLVVTMLSTEPSRRFLYESAQPAIDAAPHRTLAVGYTGVATIESYTVMHSAGGRIDNAIVVARTPDDRRAWGVIRDLDAAANMVDHDMAGHQVTITSDGTASRNW
;
A
#
# COMPACT_ATOMS: atom_id res chain seq x y z
N MET A 1 8.21 18.02 12.04
CA MET A 1 9.22 17.41 11.15
C MET A 1 9.53 15.98 11.55
N LEU A 2 10.05 15.15 10.64
CA LEU A 2 10.57 13.82 10.95
C LEU A 2 12.04 13.99 11.37
N VAL A 3 12.38 13.51 12.57
CA VAL A 3 13.74 13.65 13.14
C VAL A 3 14.50 12.33 13.15
N ALA A 4 13.79 11.21 12.97
CA ALA A 4 14.38 9.88 13.00
C ALA A 4 13.52 8.87 12.23
N ALA A 5 14.18 7.85 11.70
CA ALA A 5 13.56 6.72 11.02
C ALA A 5 14.28 5.42 11.39
N GLY A 6 13.51 4.34 11.51
CA GLY A 6 14.05 3.02 11.82
C GLY A 6 13.32 1.94 11.05
N GLN A 7 14.06 0.92 10.63
CA GLN A 7 13.50 -0.26 9.98
C GLN A 7 14.12 -1.53 10.56
N HIS A 8 13.36 -2.61 10.55
CA HIS A 8 13.85 -3.93 10.92
C HIS A 8 13.19 -4.99 10.04
N THR A 9 14.01 -5.90 9.51
CA THR A 9 13.55 -7.07 8.75
C THR A 9 14.25 -8.29 9.32
N GLN A 10 13.48 -9.27 9.78
CA GLN A 10 14.04 -10.55 10.21
C GLN A 10 13.72 -11.65 9.20
N ARG A 11 14.68 -12.53 8.99
CA ARG A 11 14.51 -13.76 8.25
C ARG A 11 14.99 -14.90 9.12
N VAL A 12 14.11 -15.83 9.42
CA VAL A 12 14.41 -16.98 10.26
C VAL A 12 14.16 -18.26 9.48
N ASN A 13 14.93 -19.29 9.81
CA ASN A 13 14.65 -20.65 9.37
C ASN A 13 13.78 -21.36 10.41
N LEU A 14 13.22 -22.49 10.02
CA LEU A 14 12.44 -23.31 10.95
C LEU A 14 13.31 -23.73 12.15
N GLY A 15 12.76 -23.57 13.37
CA GLY A 15 13.46 -23.83 14.63
C GLY A 15 14.39 -22.70 15.10
N GLU A 16 14.55 -21.62 14.35
CA GLU A 16 15.27 -20.44 14.82
C GLU A 16 14.33 -19.51 15.62
N PRO A 17 14.83 -18.87 16.70
CA PRO A 17 14.04 -17.92 17.45
C PRO A 17 13.61 -16.72 16.58
N ALA A 18 12.33 -16.42 16.57
CA ALA A 18 11.76 -15.26 15.88
C ALA A 18 11.24 -14.25 16.89
N LEU A 19 11.36 -12.95 16.56
CA LEU A 19 10.70 -11.90 17.32
C LEU A 19 9.17 -12.02 17.10
N GLU A 20 8.42 -11.98 18.18
CA GLU A 20 6.98 -11.83 18.11
C GLU A 20 6.59 -10.43 17.58
N PRO A 21 5.35 -10.21 17.10
CA PRO A 21 4.97 -8.96 16.45
C PRO A 21 5.31 -7.68 17.23
N PRO A 22 5.00 -7.52 18.54
CA PRO A 22 5.38 -6.32 19.28
C PRO A 22 6.90 -6.16 19.44
N ALA A 23 7.64 -7.25 19.55
CA ALA A 23 9.10 -7.21 19.67
C ALA A 23 9.76 -6.78 18.35
N LEU A 24 9.24 -7.24 17.20
CA LEU A 24 9.65 -6.82 15.87
C LEU A 24 9.38 -5.32 15.64
N LEU A 25 8.18 -4.85 16.02
CA LEU A 25 7.80 -3.43 15.97
C LEU A 25 8.71 -2.58 16.87
N ALA A 26 8.97 -3.06 18.09
CA ALA A 26 9.89 -2.39 19.02
C ALA A 26 11.33 -2.36 18.51
N ALA A 27 11.77 -3.35 17.74
CA ALA A 27 13.10 -3.31 17.10
C ALA A 27 13.21 -2.16 16.10
N ALA A 28 12.19 -1.92 15.28
CA ALA A 28 12.15 -0.75 14.40
C ALA A 28 12.07 0.56 15.19
N ALA A 29 11.28 0.61 16.28
CA ALA A 29 11.22 1.78 17.16
C ALA A 29 12.59 2.09 17.80
N ARG A 30 13.30 1.08 18.32
CA ARG A 30 14.67 1.26 18.84
C ARG A 30 15.64 1.75 17.78
N ALA A 31 15.52 1.26 16.54
CA ALA A 31 16.34 1.74 15.43
C ALA A 31 16.10 3.24 15.16
N ALA A 32 14.84 3.70 15.20
CA ALA A 32 14.52 5.11 15.08
C ALA A 32 15.05 5.94 16.27
N LEU A 33 14.93 5.44 17.50
CA LEU A 33 15.52 6.11 18.67
C LEU A 33 17.05 6.27 18.53
N ALA A 34 17.74 5.25 18.04
CA ALA A 34 19.16 5.31 17.77
C ALA A 34 19.51 6.27 16.61
N ASP A 35 18.70 6.29 15.55
CA ASP A 35 18.88 7.19 14.40
C ASP A 35 18.76 8.67 14.78
N ALA A 36 18.02 9.02 15.82
CA ALA A 36 17.92 10.41 16.28
C ALA A 36 19.26 11.00 16.77
N GLY A 37 20.19 10.14 17.18
CA GLY A 37 21.53 10.55 17.59
C GLY A 37 21.60 11.37 18.87
N CYS A 38 20.58 11.35 19.71
CA CYS A 38 20.52 12.06 20.98
C CYS A 38 20.05 11.18 22.13
N THR A 39 20.51 11.49 23.34
CA THR A 39 20.00 10.89 24.57
C THR A 39 18.69 11.59 24.99
N GLY A 40 17.77 10.85 25.61
CA GLY A 40 16.52 11.43 26.13
C GLY A 40 15.35 11.49 25.14
N ILE A 41 15.55 11.12 23.87
CA ILE A 41 14.45 11.12 22.89
C ILE A 41 13.31 10.18 23.31
N ALA A 42 13.61 9.01 23.87
CA ALA A 42 12.60 8.07 24.34
C ALA A 42 11.68 8.66 25.41
N ALA A 43 12.23 9.47 26.31
CA ALA A 43 11.47 10.16 27.36
C ALA A 43 10.66 11.36 26.83
N SER A 44 10.89 11.78 25.59
CA SER A 44 10.22 12.93 24.97
C SER A 44 9.03 12.51 24.12
N ILE A 45 8.82 11.21 23.88
CA ILE A 45 7.72 10.72 23.06
C ILE A 45 6.43 10.73 23.86
N ASP A 46 5.46 11.52 23.44
CA ASP A 46 4.16 11.65 24.06
C ASP A 46 3.21 10.52 23.72
N SER A 47 3.28 10.06 22.46
CA SER A 47 2.34 9.11 21.88
C SER A 47 3.05 8.05 21.05
N VAL A 48 2.70 6.78 21.23
CA VAL A 48 3.10 5.66 20.37
C VAL A 48 1.89 5.22 19.56
N ARG A 49 1.99 5.33 18.24
CA ARG A 49 0.90 5.01 17.32
C ARG A 49 1.28 3.84 16.42
N LEU A 50 0.61 2.74 16.65
CA LEU A 50 0.73 1.53 15.84
C LEU A 50 -0.30 1.58 14.70
N VAL A 51 0.16 1.60 13.46
CA VAL A 51 -0.69 1.27 12.32
C VAL A 51 -1.21 -0.16 12.50
N ARG A 52 -2.51 -0.36 12.34
CA ARG A 52 -3.15 -1.65 12.53
C ARG A 52 -2.30 -2.78 11.95
N SER A 53 -1.86 -3.67 12.83
CA SER A 53 -1.11 -4.88 12.48
C SER A 53 -2.01 -6.10 12.69
N LEU A 54 -2.14 -6.92 11.65
CA LEU A 54 -2.97 -8.12 11.71
C LEU A 54 -2.30 -9.22 12.55
N SER A 55 -0.97 -9.26 12.54
CA SER A 55 -0.19 -10.21 13.34
C SER A 55 -0.14 -9.84 14.83
N ALA A 56 -0.44 -8.58 15.18
CA ALA A 56 -0.47 -8.10 16.57
C ALA A 56 -1.88 -7.98 17.18
N ARG A 57 -2.92 -8.47 16.51
CA ARG A 57 -4.32 -8.33 16.94
C ARG A 57 -4.71 -9.10 18.20
N GLU A 58 -3.88 -10.06 18.60
CA GLU A 58 -4.14 -10.92 19.76
C GLU A 58 -3.70 -10.27 21.08
N TYR A 59 -2.96 -9.15 21.03
CA TYR A 59 -2.53 -8.41 22.22
C TYR A 59 -3.62 -7.44 22.69
N LEU A 60 -3.79 -7.31 24.02
CA LEU A 60 -4.76 -6.39 24.61
C LEU A 60 -4.43 -4.93 24.30
N ASN A 61 -3.15 -4.56 24.34
CA ASN A 61 -2.65 -3.24 23.98
C ASN A 61 -1.27 -3.38 23.34
N ALA A 62 -1.23 -3.67 22.03
CA ALA A 62 0.01 -3.85 21.31
C ALA A 62 0.89 -2.58 21.31
N PRO A 63 0.41 -1.33 21.07
CA PRO A 63 1.25 -0.14 21.14
C PRO A 63 1.85 0.12 22.52
N LEU A 64 1.18 -0.21 23.61
CA LEU A 64 1.77 -0.16 24.96
C LEU A 64 2.93 -1.16 25.09
N LEU A 65 2.75 -2.39 24.63
CA LEU A 65 3.81 -3.40 24.68
C LEU A 65 5.02 -2.99 23.80
N VAL A 66 4.77 -2.42 22.64
CA VAL A 66 5.83 -1.83 21.78
C VAL A 66 6.58 -0.73 22.52
N ALA A 67 5.85 0.18 23.19
CA ALA A 67 6.47 1.25 23.99
C ALA A 67 7.35 0.69 25.11
N GLN A 68 6.85 -0.26 25.88
CA GLN A 68 7.59 -0.93 26.97
C GLN A 68 8.85 -1.61 26.45
N LEU A 69 8.75 -2.41 25.38
CA LEU A 69 9.88 -3.10 24.78
C LEU A 69 10.91 -2.14 24.13
N ALA A 70 10.49 -0.95 23.72
CA ALA A 70 11.37 0.07 23.18
C ALA A 70 11.93 1.02 24.24
N GLY A 71 11.52 0.91 25.50
CA GLY A 71 11.95 1.80 26.60
C GLY A 71 11.34 3.20 26.51
N ILE A 72 10.11 3.33 25.99
CA ILE A 72 9.38 4.58 25.80
C ILE A 72 8.28 4.66 26.87
N ALA A 73 8.24 5.78 27.60
CA ALA A 73 7.23 6.07 28.61
C ALA A 73 6.16 7.06 28.10
N ALA A 74 5.54 6.72 26.97
CA ALA A 74 4.49 7.56 26.38
C ALA A 74 3.21 7.58 27.23
N ARG A 75 2.53 8.72 27.24
CA ARG A 75 1.23 8.88 27.91
C ARG A 75 0.05 8.36 27.10
N GLU A 76 0.23 8.18 25.79
CA GLU A 76 -0.80 7.75 24.85
C GLU A 76 -0.34 6.55 24.01
N HIS A 77 -1.20 5.55 23.89
CA HIS A 77 -0.98 4.34 23.10
C HIS A 77 -2.15 4.16 22.15
N VAL A 78 -1.88 4.27 20.83
CA VAL A 78 -2.92 4.35 19.81
C VAL A 78 -2.77 3.22 18.79
N VAL A 79 -3.89 2.60 18.43
CA VAL A 79 -4.00 1.82 17.19
C VAL A 79 -4.65 2.69 16.12
N VAL A 80 -3.97 2.88 14.99
CA VAL A 80 -4.53 3.62 13.86
C VAL A 80 -5.19 2.63 12.91
N GLN A 81 -6.51 2.65 12.86
CA GLN A 81 -7.35 1.78 12.05
C GLN A 81 -7.40 2.28 10.59
N GLY A 82 -7.45 1.35 9.64
CA GLY A 82 -7.54 1.66 8.21
C GLY A 82 -6.92 0.58 7.34
N GLY A 83 -6.54 0.93 6.15
CA GLY A 83 -5.84 0.10 5.16
C GLY A 83 -4.42 0.58 4.89
N GLY A 84 -3.96 0.41 3.66
CA GLY A 84 -2.60 0.79 3.27
C GLY A 84 -2.35 2.31 3.24
N GLU A 85 -3.38 3.14 3.29
CA GLU A 85 -3.29 4.61 3.43
C GLU A 85 -2.93 5.05 4.85
N THR A 86 -3.07 4.17 5.83
CA THR A 86 -2.98 4.50 7.25
C THR A 86 -1.64 5.12 7.68
N PRO A 87 -0.46 4.71 7.20
CA PRO A 87 0.77 5.41 7.53
C PRO A 87 0.76 6.90 7.14
N GLY A 88 0.14 7.21 5.99
CA GLY A 88 -0.01 8.60 5.53
C GLY A 88 -0.97 9.40 6.41
N THR A 89 -2.14 8.84 6.73
CA THR A 89 -3.12 9.51 7.62
C THR A 89 -2.56 9.69 9.03
N ALA A 90 -1.81 8.72 9.55
CA ALA A 90 -1.15 8.81 10.86
C ALA A 90 -0.10 9.95 10.89
N LEU A 91 0.69 10.09 9.82
CA LEU A 91 1.67 11.17 9.68
C LEU A 91 0.98 12.53 9.61
N VAL A 92 -0.06 12.69 8.77
CA VAL A 92 -0.84 13.93 8.66
C VAL A 92 -1.37 14.34 10.03
N ARG A 93 -2.02 13.42 10.75
CA ARG A 93 -2.57 13.69 12.08
C ARG A 93 -1.50 14.07 13.08
N ALA A 94 -0.38 13.35 13.12
CA ALA A 94 0.75 13.68 14.01
C ALA A 94 1.29 15.11 13.73
N CYS A 95 1.45 15.49 12.46
CA CYS A 95 1.89 16.83 12.10
C CYS A 95 0.90 17.92 12.56
N GLN A 96 -0.42 17.71 12.37
CA GLN A 96 -1.45 18.65 12.80
C GLN A 96 -1.50 18.81 14.33
N GLU A 97 -1.40 17.72 15.07
CA GLU A 97 -1.42 17.74 16.54
C GLU A 97 -0.17 18.39 17.13
N ILE A 98 1.00 18.21 16.51
CA ILE A 98 2.24 18.90 16.88
C ILE A 98 2.13 20.40 16.59
N GLU A 99 1.57 20.80 15.44
CA GLU A 99 1.31 22.22 15.15
C GLU A 99 0.31 22.86 16.13
N ALA A 100 -0.69 22.10 16.56
CA ALA A 100 -1.67 22.53 17.56
C ALA A 100 -1.11 22.55 19.00
N GLY A 101 0.12 22.05 19.21
CA GLY A 101 0.77 21.98 20.53
C GLY A 101 0.18 20.94 21.47
N THR A 102 -0.60 19.96 20.97
CA THR A 102 -1.15 18.86 21.78
C THR A 102 -0.12 17.76 22.05
N HIS A 103 0.87 17.63 21.17
CA HIS A 103 1.99 16.71 21.30
C HIS A 103 3.29 17.42 20.89
N ASP A 104 4.39 17.10 21.55
CA ASP A 104 5.75 17.54 21.16
C ASP A 104 6.43 16.50 20.27
N ALA A 105 6.19 15.20 20.54
CA ALA A 105 6.80 14.10 19.80
C ALA A 105 5.87 12.87 19.72
N VAL A 106 5.77 12.30 18.53
CA VAL A 106 4.96 11.12 18.23
C VAL A 106 5.82 10.06 17.52
N LEU A 107 5.84 8.85 18.04
CA LEU A 107 6.36 7.68 17.33
C LEU A 107 5.25 7.04 16.51
N LEU A 108 5.45 6.94 15.21
CA LEU A 108 4.64 6.15 14.30
C LEU A 108 5.37 4.84 13.99
N VAL A 109 4.69 3.71 14.15
CA VAL A 109 5.26 2.39 13.90
C VAL A 109 4.28 1.51 13.15
N ALA A 110 4.79 0.70 12.21
CA ALA A 110 4.01 -0.23 11.42
C ALA A 110 4.82 -1.48 11.08
N GLY A 111 4.17 -2.61 10.92
CA GLY A 111 4.85 -3.86 10.54
C GLY A 111 3.99 -5.08 10.75
N GLU A 112 4.49 -6.21 10.26
CA GLU A 112 3.87 -7.52 10.37
C GLU A 112 4.92 -8.62 10.59
N ALA A 113 4.55 -9.66 11.33
CA ALA A 113 5.34 -10.87 11.55
C ALA A 113 4.55 -12.09 11.06
N TRP A 114 4.36 -12.20 9.74
CA TRP A 114 3.60 -13.28 9.13
C TRP A 114 4.44 -14.46 8.68
N TYR A 115 5.68 -14.22 8.26
CA TYR A 115 6.53 -15.28 7.72
C TYR A 115 6.88 -16.29 8.79
N SER A 116 7.45 -15.88 9.92
CA SER A 116 7.82 -16.75 11.04
C SER A 116 6.61 -17.47 11.62
N ARG A 117 5.49 -16.79 11.80
CA ARG A 117 4.24 -17.41 12.29
C ARG A 117 3.70 -18.48 11.33
N THR A 118 3.72 -18.21 10.03
CA THR A 118 3.32 -19.20 9.01
C THR A 118 4.27 -20.39 8.99
N LEU A 119 5.56 -20.15 9.18
CA LEU A 119 6.58 -21.19 9.25
C LEU A 119 6.36 -22.12 10.45
N ALA A 120 6.18 -21.55 11.64
CA ALA A 120 5.87 -22.29 12.87
C ALA A 120 4.56 -23.09 12.74
N GLN A 121 3.49 -22.45 12.23
CA GLN A 121 2.19 -23.13 12.02
C GLN A 121 2.32 -24.35 11.09
N ARG A 122 3.09 -24.23 10.00
CA ARG A 122 3.33 -25.35 9.06
C ARG A 122 4.12 -26.50 9.70
N ALA A 123 4.97 -26.19 10.67
CA ALA A 123 5.71 -27.17 11.44
C ALA A 123 4.91 -27.79 12.59
N GLY A 124 3.72 -27.28 12.87
CA GLY A 124 2.93 -27.67 14.04
C GLY A 124 3.47 -27.13 15.36
N GLU A 125 4.30 -26.08 15.32
CA GLU A 125 4.88 -25.44 16.49
C GLU A 125 3.92 -24.36 17.04
N ALA A 126 3.82 -24.25 18.37
CA ALA A 126 3.10 -23.18 19.02
C ALA A 126 3.93 -21.89 18.96
N VAL A 127 3.29 -20.77 18.61
CA VAL A 127 3.91 -19.45 18.73
C VAL A 127 3.56 -18.92 20.13
N GLU A 128 4.56 -18.82 20.99
CA GLU A 128 4.39 -18.19 22.30
C GLU A 128 4.29 -16.68 22.12
N LEU A 129 3.27 -16.09 22.74
CA LEU A 129 3.03 -14.65 22.73
C LEU A 129 3.19 -14.11 24.15
N THR A 130 3.82 -12.93 24.28
CA THR A 130 3.90 -12.25 25.58
C THR A 130 2.51 -11.96 26.10
N ALA A 131 2.17 -12.53 27.25
CA ALA A 131 0.91 -12.28 27.93
C ALA A 131 0.93 -10.89 28.59
N GLN A 132 -0.12 -10.10 28.34
CA GLN A 132 -0.35 -8.85 29.05
C GLN A 132 -1.28 -9.09 30.24
N PRO A 133 -1.12 -8.35 31.36
CA PRO A 133 -2.05 -8.44 32.50
C PRO A 133 -3.50 -8.23 32.06
N PRO A 134 -4.48 -8.96 32.62
CA PRO A 134 -5.89 -8.85 32.20
C PRO A 134 -6.50 -7.45 32.38
N ASP A 135 -5.94 -6.64 33.28
CA ASP A 135 -6.33 -5.26 33.55
C ASP A 135 -5.59 -4.23 32.68
N THR A 136 -4.83 -4.69 31.67
CA THR A 136 -4.17 -3.80 30.71
C THR A 136 -5.21 -2.90 30.03
N PRO A 137 -5.09 -1.56 30.11
CA PRO A 137 -6.03 -0.65 29.49
C PRO A 137 -6.02 -0.84 27.96
N PRO A 138 -7.18 -0.79 27.27
CA PRO A 138 -7.24 -0.89 25.83
C PRO A 138 -6.53 0.33 25.20
N PRO A 139 -6.00 0.19 23.97
CA PRO A 139 -5.44 1.32 23.24
C PRO A 139 -6.55 2.31 22.85
N THR A 140 -6.17 3.57 22.67
CA THR A 140 -7.01 4.53 21.94
C THR A 140 -7.08 4.12 20.47
N GLU A 141 -8.23 4.27 19.84
CA GLU A 141 -8.39 3.98 18.41
C GLU A 141 -8.56 5.27 17.61
N HIS A 142 -7.80 5.40 16.52
CA HIS A 142 -7.93 6.46 15.52
C HIS A 142 -8.32 5.87 14.17
N GLY A 143 -9.18 6.57 13.42
CA GLY A 143 -9.64 6.12 12.11
C GLY A 143 -10.71 5.02 12.19
N THR A 144 -11.04 4.46 11.04
CA THR A 144 -12.06 3.42 10.87
C THR A 144 -11.59 2.36 9.90
N LEU A 145 -12.08 1.13 10.07
CA LEU A 145 -11.88 0.07 9.08
C LEU A 145 -12.56 0.44 7.76
N ILE A 146 -11.85 0.18 6.67
CA ILE A 146 -12.35 0.49 5.34
C ILE A 146 -13.26 -0.63 4.84
N GLU A 147 -14.44 -0.25 4.38
CA GLU A 147 -15.20 -1.02 3.41
C GLU A 147 -14.90 -0.48 2.00
N PHE A 148 -14.08 -1.21 1.24
CA PHE A 148 -13.68 -0.79 -0.11
C PHE A 148 -14.34 -1.63 -1.22
N VAL A 149 -15.15 -2.62 -0.84
CA VAL A 149 -15.81 -3.55 -1.74
C VAL A 149 -17.31 -3.25 -1.76
N HIS A 150 -17.85 -3.01 -2.96
CA HIS A 150 -19.28 -2.79 -3.12
C HIS A 150 -20.09 -4.05 -2.73
N PRO A 151 -21.31 -3.94 -2.15
CA PRO A 151 -22.13 -5.10 -1.80
C PRO A 151 -22.38 -6.07 -2.95
N ALA A 152 -22.53 -5.56 -4.18
CA ALA A 152 -22.70 -6.40 -5.37
C ALA A 152 -21.42 -7.19 -5.72
N GLU A 153 -20.23 -6.63 -5.49
CA GLU A 153 -18.96 -7.35 -5.63
C GLU A 153 -18.85 -8.46 -4.59
N LYS A 154 -19.19 -8.15 -3.32
CA LYS A 154 -19.22 -9.13 -2.21
C LYS A 154 -20.16 -10.30 -2.51
N ALA A 155 -21.34 -10.04 -3.07
CA ALA A 155 -22.32 -11.05 -3.41
C ALA A 155 -21.77 -12.06 -4.43
N LEU A 156 -20.84 -11.64 -5.29
CA LEU A 156 -20.15 -12.49 -6.27
C LEU A 156 -18.85 -13.11 -5.75
N GLY A 157 -18.50 -12.88 -4.49
CA GLY A 157 -17.25 -13.35 -3.90
C GLY A 157 -16.01 -12.56 -4.35
N ILE A 158 -16.19 -11.36 -4.92
CA ILE A 158 -15.11 -10.48 -5.38
C ILE A 158 -14.74 -9.56 -4.20
N VAL A 159 -13.86 -10.07 -3.30
CA VAL A 159 -13.51 -9.41 -2.05
C VAL A 159 -12.01 -9.21 -1.87
N ARG A 160 -11.19 -9.83 -2.71
CA ARG A 160 -9.72 -9.78 -2.60
C ARG A 160 -9.13 -8.80 -3.61
N PRO A 161 -8.10 -8.03 -3.25
CA PRO A 161 -7.42 -7.11 -4.18
C PRO A 161 -6.95 -7.78 -5.47
N ILE A 162 -6.48 -9.03 -5.42
CA ILE A 162 -6.06 -9.78 -6.61
C ILE A 162 -7.21 -10.06 -7.61
N GLN A 163 -8.46 -9.94 -7.19
CA GLN A 163 -9.61 -10.06 -8.09
C GLN A 163 -9.98 -8.72 -8.74
N GLN A 164 -9.45 -7.61 -8.23
CA GLN A 164 -9.81 -6.25 -8.61
C GLN A 164 -8.70 -5.54 -9.41
N TYR A 165 -7.46 -5.58 -8.94
CA TYR A 165 -6.34 -4.88 -9.59
C TYR A 165 -6.01 -5.35 -11.02
N PRO A 166 -6.15 -6.63 -11.38
CA PRO A 166 -6.01 -7.06 -12.77
C PRO A 166 -7.02 -6.40 -13.72
N LEU A 167 -8.20 -6.01 -13.22
CA LEU A 167 -9.21 -5.30 -14.02
C LEU A 167 -8.72 -3.90 -14.41
N PHE A 168 -8.05 -3.20 -13.49
CA PHE A 168 -7.39 -1.94 -13.81
C PHE A 168 -6.26 -2.14 -14.82
N GLU A 169 -5.49 -3.22 -14.66
CA GLU A 169 -4.36 -3.52 -15.55
C GLU A 169 -4.82 -3.80 -16.99
N GLN A 170 -5.88 -4.60 -17.16
CA GLN A 170 -6.44 -4.88 -18.48
C GLN A 170 -7.02 -3.63 -19.14
N ALA A 171 -7.71 -2.78 -18.36
CA ALA A 171 -8.19 -1.50 -18.87
C ALA A 171 -7.03 -0.58 -19.29
N LEU A 172 -5.95 -0.55 -18.50
CA LEU A 172 -4.74 0.21 -18.81
C LEU A 172 -4.04 -0.35 -20.07
N ARG A 173 -3.97 -1.68 -20.21
CA ARG A 173 -3.45 -2.35 -21.41
C ARG A 173 -4.19 -1.87 -22.68
N GLY A 174 -5.53 -1.81 -22.62
CA GLY A 174 -6.34 -1.35 -23.75
C GLY A 174 -6.01 0.08 -24.16
N VAL A 175 -5.85 0.99 -23.21
CA VAL A 175 -5.48 2.39 -23.48
C VAL A 175 -4.05 2.52 -24.03
N LEU A 176 -3.14 1.63 -23.61
CA LEU A 176 -1.78 1.57 -24.13
C LEU A 176 -1.70 0.97 -25.54
N GLY A 177 -2.77 0.35 -26.00
CA GLY A 177 -2.80 -0.34 -27.31
C GLY A 177 -1.95 -1.60 -27.37
N HIS A 178 -1.62 -2.19 -26.20
CA HIS A 178 -0.78 -3.38 -26.15
C HIS A 178 -1.63 -4.65 -26.38
N THR A 179 -1.10 -5.56 -27.19
CA THR A 179 -1.54 -6.96 -27.17
C THR A 179 -1.26 -7.60 -25.79
N PRO A 180 -1.90 -8.72 -25.43
CA PRO A 180 -1.60 -9.42 -24.18
C PRO A 180 -0.10 -9.73 -24.01
N THR A 181 0.58 -10.19 -25.06
CA THR A 181 2.02 -10.50 -25.04
C THR A 181 2.90 -9.28 -24.82
N GLU A 182 2.64 -8.19 -25.53
CA GLU A 182 3.39 -6.94 -25.36
C GLU A 182 3.22 -6.36 -23.97
N HIS A 183 1.99 -6.47 -23.43
CA HIS A 183 1.70 -5.98 -22.08
C HIS A 183 2.40 -6.83 -21.01
N GLN A 184 2.45 -8.15 -21.19
CA GLN A 184 3.19 -9.04 -20.29
C GLN A 184 4.68 -8.69 -20.24
N GLN A 185 5.28 -8.39 -21.39
CA GLN A 185 6.67 -7.91 -21.48
C GLN A 185 6.84 -6.52 -20.83
N HIS A 186 5.85 -5.63 -21.00
CA HIS A 186 5.84 -4.32 -20.35
C HIS A 186 5.83 -4.47 -18.82
N LEU A 187 4.98 -5.33 -18.28
CA LEU A 187 4.90 -5.61 -16.83
C LEU A 187 6.20 -6.23 -16.31
N GLY A 188 6.83 -7.12 -17.07
CA GLY A 188 8.13 -7.68 -16.71
C GLY A 188 9.18 -6.59 -16.52
N ARG A 189 9.35 -5.70 -17.52
CA ARG A 189 10.28 -4.55 -17.44
C ARG A 189 9.93 -3.58 -16.33
N PHE A 190 8.64 -3.37 -16.08
CA PHE A 190 8.17 -2.52 -14.99
C PHE A 190 8.60 -3.07 -13.62
N ALA A 191 8.36 -4.35 -13.37
CA ALA A 191 8.68 -4.99 -12.10
C ALA A 191 10.20 -5.26 -11.93
N GLU A 192 10.96 -5.47 -13.02
CA GLU A 192 12.42 -5.55 -12.97
C GLU A 192 13.05 -4.29 -12.36
N ARG A 193 12.56 -3.09 -12.70
CA ARG A 193 13.04 -1.84 -12.08
C ARG A 193 12.80 -1.82 -10.57
N CYS A 194 11.67 -2.34 -10.10
CA CYS A 194 11.41 -2.50 -8.68
C CYS A 194 12.38 -3.50 -8.03
N SER A 195 12.66 -4.62 -8.71
CA SER A 195 13.63 -5.63 -8.25
C SER A 195 15.04 -5.03 -8.12
N MET A 196 15.47 -4.22 -9.09
CA MET A 196 16.75 -3.52 -9.05
C MET A 196 16.83 -2.53 -7.87
N ALA A 197 15.76 -1.78 -7.60
CA ALA A 197 15.70 -0.88 -6.45
C ALA A 197 15.76 -1.66 -5.12
N ALA A 198 15.06 -2.79 -5.00
CA ALA A 198 15.10 -3.66 -3.83
C ALA A 198 16.49 -4.23 -3.55
N GLN A 199 17.31 -4.49 -4.58
CA GLN A 199 18.68 -4.98 -4.40
C GLN A 199 19.53 -4.06 -3.54
N THR A 200 19.35 -2.74 -3.69
CA THR A 200 20.11 -1.73 -2.94
C THR A 200 19.52 -1.41 -1.57
N ASN A 201 18.28 -1.79 -1.31
CA ASN A 201 17.62 -1.59 -0.03
C ASN A 201 18.02 -2.68 0.98
N PRO A 202 18.76 -2.36 2.07
CA PRO A 202 19.19 -3.36 3.03
C PRO A 202 18.04 -4.03 3.81
N TYR A 203 16.88 -3.39 3.84
CA TYR A 203 15.68 -3.87 4.53
C TYR A 203 14.72 -4.65 3.62
N ALA A 204 14.96 -4.66 2.29
CA ALA A 204 14.11 -5.37 1.36
C ALA A 204 14.09 -6.88 1.62
N TRP A 205 12.91 -7.48 1.52
CA TRP A 205 12.70 -8.91 1.79
C TRP A 205 13.40 -9.80 0.76
N ASP A 206 13.26 -9.49 -0.52
CA ASP A 206 13.88 -10.19 -1.64
C ASP A 206 14.86 -9.22 -2.35
N ARG A 207 16.14 -9.44 -2.14
CA ARG A 207 17.22 -8.63 -2.72
C ARG A 207 17.86 -9.26 -3.96
N ALA A 208 17.34 -10.40 -4.40
CA ALA A 208 17.76 -10.98 -5.67
C ALA A 208 17.23 -10.12 -6.83
N VAL A 209 18.06 -9.94 -7.86
CA VAL A 209 17.63 -9.29 -9.10
C VAL A 209 16.90 -10.32 -9.94
N HIS A 210 15.65 -10.02 -10.26
CA HIS A 210 14.82 -10.79 -11.16
C HIS A 210 14.71 -10.08 -12.50
N THR A 211 15.00 -10.78 -13.59
CA THR A 211 14.92 -10.22 -14.93
C THR A 211 13.47 -10.04 -15.40
N ALA A 212 13.26 -9.12 -16.35
CA ALA A 212 11.96 -8.90 -16.95
C ALA A 212 11.34 -10.18 -17.53
N ILE A 213 12.15 -11.05 -18.11
CA ILE A 213 11.71 -12.33 -18.68
C ILE A 213 11.26 -13.29 -17.57
N GLU A 214 12.04 -13.45 -16.50
CA GLU A 214 11.66 -14.29 -15.35
C GLU A 214 10.36 -13.82 -14.73
N ILE A 215 10.19 -12.51 -14.54
CA ILE A 215 8.99 -11.92 -13.96
C ILE A 215 7.77 -12.14 -14.87
N ALA A 216 7.92 -11.90 -16.17
CA ALA A 216 6.85 -12.01 -17.15
C ALA A 216 6.45 -13.46 -17.46
N THR A 217 7.36 -14.42 -17.31
CA THR A 217 7.13 -15.80 -17.72
C THR A 217 6.45 -16.60 -16.60
N ALA A 218 5.27 -17.14 -16.88
CA ALA A 218 4.60 -18.04 -15.96
C ALA A 218 5.36 -19.38 -15.88
N ALA A 219 5.66 -19.82 -14.65
CA ALA A 219 6.38 -21.07 -14.34
C ALA A 219 5.86 -21.63 -13.00
N PRO A 220 6.17 -22.87 -12.62
CA PRO A 220 5.70 -23.43 -11.34
C PRO A 220 5.98 -22.56 -10.12
N ALA A 221 7.15 -21.93 -10.03
CA ALA A 221 7.51 -21.00 -8.96
C ALA A 221 6.93 -19.59 -9.16
N ASN A 222 6.61 -19.22 -10.39
CA ASN A 222 6.06 -17.91 -10.80
C ASN A 222 4.75 -18.05 -11.58
N ARG A 223 3.80 -18.82 -11.06
CA ARG A 223 2.50 -19.06 -11.71
C ARG A 223 1.68 -17.79 -11.85
N TYR A 224 0.71 -17.77 -12.73
CA TYR A 224 -0.34 -16.76 -12.68
C TYR A 224 -1.12 -16.84 -11.36
N VAL A 225 -1.55 -15.67 -10.87
CA VAL A 225 -2.42 -15.53 -9.68
C VAL A 225 -3.78 -14.97 -10.09
N GLY A 226 -3.77 -13.90 -10.84
CA GLY A 226 -4.92 -13.30 -11.55
C GLY A 226 -4.38 -12.63 -12.81
N THR A 227 -4.74 -13.17 -13.99
CA THR A 227 -4.18 -12.70 -15.27
C THR A 227 -4.40 -11.18 -15.46
N PRO A 228 -3.37 -10.39 -15.83
CA PRO A 228 -2.08 -10.80 -16.37
C PRO A 228 -0.97 -11.04 -15.34
N TYR A 229 -1.24 -10.99 -14.03
CA TYR A 229 -0.21 -11.01 -13.01
C TYR A 229 0.31 -12.41 -12.69
N THR A 230 1.62 -12.56 -12.82
CA THR A 230 2.37 -13.67 -12.22
C THR A 230 2.62 -13.38 -10.73
N LYS A 231 3.06 -14.40 -9.97
CA LYS A 231 3.39 -14.27 -8.55
C LYS A 231 4.49 -13.22 -8.28
N LEU A 232 5.45 -13.04 -9.21
CA LEU A 232 6.51 -12.02 -9.10
C LEU A 232 6.03 -10.59 -9.39
N MET A 233 4.77 -10.38 -9.75
CA MET A 233 4.15 -9.07 -9.94
C MET A 233 3.22 -8.68 -8.79
N VAL A 234 2.96 -9.58 -7.83
CA VAL A 234 2.00 -9.38 -6.74
C VAL A 234 2.73 -9.16 -5.43
N SER A 235 2.21 -8.26 -4.57
CA SER A 235 2.74 -8.00 -3.23
C SER A 235 3.03 -9.29 -2.46
N ASN A 236 4.16 -9.33 -1.75
CA ASN A 236 4.54 -10.42 -0.87
C ASN A 236 4.19 -10.09 0.58
N GLU A 237 3.10 -10.67 1.08
CA GLU A 237 2.65 -10.49 2.46
C GLU A 237 3.34 -11.41 3.47
N GLN A 238 4.04 -12.45 2.99
CA GLN A 238 4.77 -13.39 3.84
C GLN A 238 6.13 -12.82 4.21
N VAL A 239 6.11 -11.89 5.15
CA VAL A 239 7.27 -11.13 5.60
C VAL A 239 7.23 -10.91 7.11
N ASP A 240 8.40 -10.72 7.72
CA ASP A 240 8.57 -10.21 9.09
C ASP A 240 9.36 -8.93 9.00
N MET A 241 8.67 -7.81 8.99
CA MET A 241 9.31 -6.50 8.84
C MET A 241 8.50 -5.39 9.49
N ALA A 242 9.21 -4.40 10.02
CA ALA A 242 8.64 -3.23 10.66
C ALA A 242 9.43 -1.97 10.31
N ALA A 243 8.73 -0.84 10.30
CA ALA A 243 9.31 0.48 10.12
C ALA A 243 8.68 1.47 11.08
N SER A 244 9.44 2.51 11.42
CA SER A 244 8.98 3.59 12.28
C SER A 244 9.60 4.91 11.90
N VAL A 245 8.91 6.00 12.20
CA VAL A 245 9.42 7.37 12.14
C VAL A 245 9.04 8.12 13.41
N ILE A 246 9.88 9.08 13.82
CA ILE A 246 9.58 9.98 14.92
C ILE A 246 9.30 11.36 14.34
N VAL A 247 8.08 11.83 14.58
CA VAL A 247 7.60 13.18 14.23
C VAL A 247 7.72 14.06 15.47
N MET A 248 8.32 15.24 15.35
CA MET A 248 8.64 16.11 16.50
C MET A 248 8.50 17.59 16.14
N SER A 249 8.22 18.44 17.14
CA SER A 249 8.31 19.89 16.97
C SER A 249 9.75 20.34 16.81
N VAL A 250 9.96 21.49 16.16
CA VAL A 250 11.31 22.11 16.02
C VAL A 250 11.87 22.46 17.39
N GLU A 251 11.02 22.99 18.26
CA GLU A 251 11.37 23.42 19.61
C GLU A 251 11.88 22.23 20.44
N ARG A 252 11.17 21.10 20.39
CA ARG A 252 11.58 19.92 21.14
C ARG A 252 12.86 19.32 20.57
N ALA A 253 13.00 19.23 19.26
CA ALA A 253 14.20 18.70 18.63
C ALA A 253 15.45 19.56 18.95
N THR A 254 15.28 20.89 18.94
CA THR A 254 16.32 21.84 19.32
C THR A 254 16.72 21.67 20.80
N ALA A 255 15.72 21.54 21.69
CA ALA A 255 15.97 21.32 23.13
C ALA A 255 16.71 20.01 23.43
N LEU A 256 16.49 18.97 22.60
CA LEU A 256 17.18 17.69 22.68
C LEU A 256 18.56 17.69 21.99
N GLY A 257 18.91 18.75 21.28
CA GLY A 257 20.18 18.84 20.54
C GLY A 257 20.22 17.92 19.31
N ILE A 258 19.06 17.57 18.72
CA ILE A 258 19.04 16.80 17.48
C ILE A 258 19.59 17.68 16.35
N ALA A 259 20.63 17.21 15.68
CA ALA A 259 21.30 17.97 14.64
C ALA A 259 20.37 18.31 13.46
N PRO A 260 20.38 19.56 12.95
CA PRO A 260 19.47 19.99 11.88
C PRO A 260 19.61 19.20 10.56
N ASP A 261 20.75 18.60 10.28
CA ASP A 261 20.99 17.74 9.12
C ASP A 261 20.18 16.42 9.16
N ARG A 262 19.60 16.12 10.33
CA ARG A 262 18.68 14.98 10.49
C ARG A 262 17.21 15.32 10.23
N TRP A 263 16.88 16.60 10.06
CA TRP A 263 15.50 17.06 9.97
C TRP A 263 14.95 16.94 8.57
N VAL A 264 13.80 16.30 8.44
CA VAL A 264 13.03 16.22 7.21
C VAL A 264 11.63 16.79 7.46
N PHE A 265 11.25 17.80 6.69
CA PHE A 265 9.98 18.51 6.84
C PHE A 265 8.94 17.92 5.89
N PRO A 266 7.79 17.44 6.39
CA PRO A 266 6.61 17.30 5.56
C PRO A 266 6.17 18.70 5.11
N LEU A 267 6.23 18.95 3.81
CA LEU A 267 5.86 20.24 3.22
C LEU A 267 4.34 20.35 3.12
N ALA A 268 3.75 19.32 2.51
CA ALA A 268 2.33 19.24 2.28
C ALA A 268 1.88 17.78 2.18
N ALA A 269 0.60 17.55 2.50
CA ALA A 269 -0.09 16.31 2.16
C ALA A 269 -1.51 16.61 1.68
N ALA A 270 -2.03 15.72 0.85
CA ALA A 270 -3.43 15.72 0.48
C ALA A 270 -3.99 14.30 0.52
N SER A 271 -5.28 14.17 0.78
CA SER A 271 -5.95 12.87 0.82
C SER A 271 -7.34 12.92 0.21
N GLY A 272 -7.92 11.74 0.00
CA GLY A 272 -9.30 11.59 -0.41
C GLY A 272 -9.72 10.13 -0.50
N GLU A 273 -11.00 9.94 -0.80
CA GLU A 273 -11.64 8.65 -0.96
C GLU A 273 -12.39 8.57 -2.29
N ALA A 274 -12.24 7.49 -3.03
CA ALA A 274 -12.94 7.24 -4.28
C ALA A 274 -14.06 6.22 -4.10
N ARG A 275 -14.98 6.22 -5.05
CA ARG A 275 -16.01 5.19 -5.18
C ARG A 275 -15.39 3.81 -5.42
N PRO A 276 -16.08 2.72 -5.03
CA PRO A 276 -15.71 1.36 -5.40
C PRO A 276 -15.57 1.18 -6.92
N ILE A 277 -14.91 0.12 -7.34
CA ILE A 277 -14.72 -0.23 -8.76
C ILE A 277 -16.03 -0.22 -9.55
N SER A 278 -17.10 -0.72 -8.94
CA SER A 278 -18.45 -0.78 -9.52
C SER A 278 -18.95 0.55 -10.04
N GLU A 279 -18.55 1.66 -9.44
CA GLU A 279 -19.09 2.99 -9.73
C GLU A 279 -18.09 3.95 -10.39
N ARG A 280 -16.83 3.54 -10.61
CA ARG A 280 -15.86 4.39 -11.31
C ARG A 280 -16.28 4.62 -12.76
N LEU A 281 -16.04 5.82 -13.26
CA LEU A 281 -16.30 6.11 -14.68
C LEU A 281 -15.45 5.20 -15.57
N GLU A 282 -14.14 5.24 -15.36
CA GLU A 282 -13.15 4.45 -16.10
C GLU A 282 -12.27 3.62 -15.14
N LEU A 283 -11.71 2.51 -15.62
CA LEU A 283 -10.86 1.63 -14.82
C LEU A 283 -9.36 1.88 -15.04
N HIS A 284 -8.98 2.53 -16.13
CA HIS A 284 -7.57 2.78 -16.49
C HIS A 284 -6.98 4.03 -15.85
N ASN A 285 -7.79 4.81 -15.13
CA ASN A 285 -7.38 6.06 -14.47
C ASN A 285 -7.92 6.16 -13.04
N SER A 286 -7.54 7.22 -12.33
CA SER A 286 -8.00 7.49 -10.97
C SER A 286 -8.21 8.98 -10.74
N VAL A 287 -9.48 9.40 -10.69
CA VAL A 287 -9.84 10.75 -10.27
C VAL A 287 -9.25 11.07 -8.89
N LEU A 288 -9.28 10.09 -7.97
CA LEU A 288 -8.69 10.23 -6.64
C LEU A 288 -7.21 10.63 -6.72
N ALA A 289 -6.40 9.86 -7.46
CA ALA A 289 -4.96 10.14 -7.57
C ALA A 289 -4.69 11.49 -8.24
N ARG A 290 -5.49 11.87 -9.24
CA ARG A 290 -5.38 13.14 -9.94
C ARG A 290 -5.70 14.33 -9.02
N GLU A 291 -6.82 14.29 -8.31
CA GLU A 291 -7.24 15.42 -7.47
C GLU A 291 -6.37 15.55 -6.22
N VAL A 292 -5.98 14.43 -5.59
CA VAL A 292 -5.00 14.42 -4.49
C VAL A 292 -3.64 14.96 -4.97
N GLY A 293 -3.20 14.56 -6.17
CA GLY A 293 -1.97 15.05 -6.77
C GLY A 293 -2.00 16.57 -7.04
N ARG A 294 -3.12 17.08 -7.53
CA ARG A 294 -3.32 18.54 -7.74
C ARG A 294 -3.29 19.31 -6.43
N SER A 295 -4.01 18.82 -5.41
CA SER A 295 -4.06 19.46 -4.10
C SER A 295 -2.68 19.50 -3.44
N VAL A 296 -1.95 18.38 -3.38
CA VAL A 296 -0.63 18.36 -2.75
C VAL A 296 0.38 19.24 -3.49
N ALA A 297 0.33 19.26 -4.83
CA ALA A 297 1.19 20.12 -5.65
C ALA A 297 0.91 21.60 -5.42
N ALA A 298 -0.36 21.98 -5.35
CA ALA A 298 -0.78 23.37 -5.07
C ALA A 298 -0.33 23.82 -3.67
N LEU A 299 -0.52 22.97 -2.66
CA LEU A 299 -0.09 23.25 -1.28
C LEU A 299 1.44 23.36 -1.16
N ALA A 300 2.19 22.46 -1.79
CA ALA A 300 3.65 22.47 -1.76
C ALA A 300 4.26 23.56 -2.65
N GLY A 301 3.48 24.17 -3.57
CA GLY A 301 3.99 25.10 -4.58
C GLY A 301 4.96 24.45 -5.58
N ARG A 302 4.92 23.13 -5.74
CA ARG A 302 5.81 22.33 -6.60
C ARG A 302 5.01 21.20 -7.24
N ALA A 303 5.27 20.88 -8.50
CA ALA A 303 4.60 19.77 -9.17
C ALA A 303 5.12 18.42 -8.63
N CYS A 304 4.26 17.39 -8.61
CA CYS A 304 4.67 16.05 -8.18
C CYS A 304 5.83 15.49 -9.02
N ARG A 305 5.89 15.82 -10.32
CA ARG A 305 6.98 15.41 -11.22
C ARG A 305 8.34 16.01 -10.88
N ASP A 306 8.38 17.05 -10.04
CA ASP A 306 9.62 17.69 -9.60
C ASP A 306 10.25 16.98 -8.40
N ALA A 307 9.59 15.93 -7.87
CA ALA A 307 10.14 15.10 -6.80
C ALA A 307 11.33 14.29 -7.32
N ALA A 308 12.49 14.49 -6.71
CA ALA A 308 13.70 13.77 -7.02
C ALA A 308 13.66 12.31 -6.52
N HIS A 309 12.94 12.10 -5.41
CA HIS A 309 12.77 10.80 -4.77
C HIS A 309 11.28 10.45 -4.68
N VAL A 310 10.92 9.26 -5.14
CA VAL A 310 9.53 8.81 -5.20
C VAL A 310 9.41 7.40 -4.59
N ASP A 311 8.41 7.21 -3.73
CA ASP A 311 7.98 5.87 -3.32
C ASP A 311 6.45 5.75 -3.42
N LEU A 312 5.97 5.18 -4.52
CA LEU A 312 4.55 4.94 -4.73
C LEU A 312 4.11 3.63 -4.08
N TYR A 313 2.90 3.62 -3.55
CA TYR A 313 2.27 2.41 -3.02
C TYR A 313 2.09 1.36 -4.12
N SER A 314 2.70 0.20 -3.95
CA SER A 314 3.06 -0.73 -5.02
C SER A 314 2.49 -2.14 -4.83
N CYS A 315 1.27 -2.26 -4.30
CA CYS A 315 0.65 -3.58 -4.10
C CYS A 315 0.49 -4.38 -5.41
N PHE A 316 0.27 -3.70 -6.53
CA PHE A 316 0.19 -4.26 -7.89
C PHE A 316 0.77 -3.26 -8.90
N PRO A 317 1.23 -3.73 -10.08
CA PRO A 317 1.74 -2.84 -11.12
C PRO A 317 0.76 -1.75 -11.53
N SER A 318 -0.54 -2.06 -11.71
CA SER A 318 -1.55 -1.07 -12.07
C SER A 318 -1.70 0.04 -11.01
N ALA A 319 -1.52 -0.27 -9.72
CA ALA A 319 -1.57 0.75 -8.67
C ALA A 319 -0.49 1.82 -8.88
N MET A 320 0.75 1.40 -9.16
CA MET A 320 1.86 2.33 -9.39
C MET A 320 1.71 3.07 -10.73
N GLN A 321 1.36 2.36 -11.80
CA GLN A 321 1.22 2.94 -13.15
C GLN A 321 0.12 4.00 -13.19
N ILE A 322 -1.04 3.74 -12.60
CA ILE A 322 -2.15 4.71 -12.52
C ILE A 322 -1.73 5.91 -11.69
N GLN A 323 -1.17 5.69 -10.50
CA GLN A 323 -0.70 6.79 -9.65
C GLN A 323 0.36 7.63 -10.39
N ALA A 324 1.35 7.02 -11.01
CA ALA A 324 2.40 7.74 -11.74
C ALA A 324 1.80 8.65 -12.82
N ARG A 325 0.89 8.12 -13.63
CA ARG A 325 0.23 8.88 -14.70
C ARG A 325 -0.59 10.06 -14.17
N GLU A 326 -1.39 9.83 -13.13
CA GLU A 326 -2.27 10.86 -12.57
C GLU A 326 -1.50 11.93 -11.79
N LEU A 327 -0.37 11.60 -11.19
CA LEU A 327 0.55 12.51 -10.53
C LEU A 327 1.50 13.24 -11.52
N GLY A 328 1.47 12.88 -12.80
CA GLY A 328 2.36 13.44 -13.82
C GLY A 328 3.81 13.00 -13.70
N LEU A 329 4.07 11.86 -13.05
CA LEU A 329 5.38 11.23 -12.98
C LEU A 329 5.65 10.43 -14.26
N ASP A 330 6.93 10.20 -14.59
CA ASP A 330 7.29 9.27 -15.66
C ASP A 330 7.00 7.82 -15.25
N PRO A 331 6.07 7.10 -15.91
CA PRO A 331 5.79 5.71 -15.59
C PRO A 331 6.98 4.76 -15.79
N ASN A 332 8.00 5.20 -16.51
CA ASN A 332 9.23 4.44 -16.72
C ASN A 332 10.38 4.87 -15.81
N GLY A 333 10.16 5.91 -15.00
CA GLY A 333 11.12 6.43 -14.05
C GLY A 333 11.25 5.60 -12.78
N PRO A 334 12.08 6.06 -11.82
CA PRO A 334 12.24 5.44 -10.50
C PRO A 334 11.03 5.76 -9.61
N LEU A 335 10.05 4.86 -9.57
CA LEU A 335 8.80 5.05 -8.83
C LEU A 335 8.80 4.46 -7.41
N SER A 336 9.89 3.82 -6.99
CA SER A 336 10.00 3.24 -5.65
C SER A 336 11.45 3.31 -5.15
N LEU A 337 11.64 3.90 -3.98
CA LEU A 337 12.88 3.85 -3.21
C LEU A 337 13.08 2.50 -2.54
N THR A 338 11.97 1.88 -2.09
CA THR A 338 12.04 0.63 -1.33
C THR A 338 12.25 -0.59 -2.23
N GLY A 339 11.80 -0.54 -3.49
CA GLY A 339 11.78 -1.67 -4.43
C GLY A 339 10.42 -2.32 -4.59
N GLY A 340 9.36 -1.70 -4.05
CA GLY A 340 7.98 -2.14 -4.20
C GLY A 340 7.62 -3.37 -3.35
N MET A 341 6.31 -3.53 -3.09
CA MET A 341 5.78 -4.52 -2.14
C MET A 341 6.03 -5.99 -2.54
N ARG A 342 6.37 -6.26 -3.79
CA ARG A 342 6.76 -7.62 -4.21
C ARG A 342 8.15 -7.98 -3.70
N PHE A 343 9.12 -7.09 -3.89
CA PHE A 343 10.52 -7.38 -3.60
C PHE A 343 10.96 -6.80 -2.24
N SER A 344 10.59 -5.57 -1.94
CA SER A 344 10.84 -5.00 -0.61
C SER A 344 10.07 -5.72 0.49
N GLY A 345 8.91 -6.28 0.16
CA GLY A 345 7.97 -6.87 1.10
C GLY A 345 6.72 -6.01 1.29
N GLY A 346 5.59 -6.65 1.54
CA GLY A 346 4.27 -6.04 1.67
C GLY A 346 3.65 -6.30 3.05
N PRO A 347 4.10 -5.64 4.12
CA PRO A 347 3.54 -5.83 5.46
C PRO A 347 2.16 -5.17 5.60
N TRP A 348 1.20 -5.62 4.79
CA TRP A 348 -0.21 -5.18 4.80
C TRP A 348 -0.36 -3.65 4.87
N CYS A 349 -1.03 -3.15 5.91
CA CYS A 349 -1.26 -1.71 6.09
C CYS A 349 0.04 -0.91 6.34
N GLY A 350 1.12 -1.58 6.71
CA GLY A 350 2.37 -0.95 7.16
C GLY A 350 3.34 -0.52 6.05
N TYR A 351 3.14 -0.92 4.78
CA TYR A 351 4.15 -0.72 3.74
C TYR A 351 4.61 0.74 3.58
N ALA A 352 3.69 1.70 3.52
CA ALA A 352 4.08 3.09 3.30
C ALA A 352 4.95 3.68 4.44
N MET A 353 4.97 3.06 5.64
CA MET A 353 5.91 3.45 6.70
C MET A 353 7.36 3.13 6.31
N HIS A 354 7.61 2.03 5.58
CA HIS A 354 8.92 1.74 4.99
C HIS A 354 9.30 2.78 3.94
N GLY A 355 8.33 3.24 3.13
CA GLY A 355 8.49 4.34 2.19
C GLY A 355 8.89 5.65 2.89
N PHE A 356 8.22 6.03 3.99
CA PHE A 356 8.59 7.20 4.78
C PHE A 356 9.99 7.05 5.41
N ALA A 357 10.31 5.89 5.97
CA ALA A 357 11.63 5.66 6.55
C ALA A 357 12.76 5.72 5.51
N ALA A 358 12.54 5.13 4.33
CA ALA A 358 13.50 5.21 3.23
C ALA A 358 13.63 6.65 2.69
N MET A 359 12.51 7.39 2.61
CA MET A 359 12.50 8.78 2.16
C MET A 359 13.27 9.70 3.09
N VAL A 360 13.18 9.52 4.42
CA VAL A 360 13.98 10.27 5.38
C VAL A 360 15.49 10.09 5.10
N GLN A 361 15.92 8.88 4.84
CA GLN A 361 17.35 8.61 4.53
C GLN A 361 17.74 9.19 3.16
N ALA A 362 16.91 9.04 2.14
CA ALA A 362 17.18 9.58 0.81
C ALA A 362 17.34 11.11 0.83
N LEU A 363 16.43 11.83 1.47
CA LEU A 363 16.48 13.28 1.55
C LEU A 363 17.66 13.81 2.37
N ARG A 364 18.09 13.09 3.40
CA ARG A 364 19.29 13.44 4.17
C ARG A 364 20.58 13.31 3.35
N THR A 365 20.61 12.39 2.39
CA THR A 365 21.76 12.21 1.49
C THR A 365 21.72 13.15 0.28
N ASP A 366 20.57 13.77 0.02
CA ASP A 366 20.35 14.71 -1.09
C ASP A 366 19.61 15.98 -0.57
N PRO A 367 20.28 16.80 0.28
CA PRO A 367 19.66 17.95 0.92
C PRO A 367 19.12 18.98 -0.08
N GLY A 368 17.94 19.52 0.19
CA GLY A 368 17.25 20.50 -0.65
C GLY A 368 16.37 19.85 -1.74
N SER A 369 16.50 18.56 -1.97
CA SER A 369 15.61 17.83 -2.88
C SER A 369 14.22 17.65 -2.28
N VAL A 370 13.26 17.27 -3.15
CA VAL A 370 11.88 16.95 -2.77
C VAL A 370 11.64 15.48 -2.91
N GLY A 371 11.03 14.88 -1.90
CA GLY A 371 10.54 13.51 -1.89
C GLY A 371 9.01 13.45 -1.96
N LEU A 372 8.50 12.38 -2.56
CA LEU A 372 7.08 12.08 -2.64
C LEU A 372 6.81 10.65 -2.18
N VAL A 373 5.93 10.49 -1.21
CA VAL A 373 5.45 9.17 -0.74
C VAL A 373 3.94 9.10 -0.91
N SER A 374 3.45 8.01 -1.49
CA SER A 374 2.03 7.71 -1.52
C SER A 374 1.67 6.54 -0.60
N ALA A 375 0.52 6.64 0.04
CA ALA A 375 -0.08 5.59 0.86
C ALA A 375 -1.50 5.32 0.37
N ASN A 376 -1.78 4.08 -0.07
CA ASN A 376 -3.00 3.72 -0.77
C ASN A 376 -3.74 2.57 -0.07
N GLY A 377 -5.04 2.72 0.12
CA GLY A 377 -5.93 1.73 0.71
C GLY A 377 -7.00 1.22 -0.26
N GLY A 378 -7.44 -0.02 -0.03
CA GLY A 378 -8.42 -0.69 -0.86
C GLY A 378 -7.95 -0.87 -2.31
N ALA A 379 -8.88 -0.81 -3.25
CA ALA A 379 -8.58 -0.88 -4.68
C ALA A 379 -8.38 0.54 -5.27
N ILE A 380 -7.37 1.26 -4.83
CA ILE A 380 -7.16 2.70 -5.07
C ILE A 380 -8.42 3.49 -4.65
N THR A 381 -8.98 3.14 -3.48
CA THR A 381 -10.19 3.81 -2.96
C THR A 381 -9.88 4.84 -1.89
N LYS A 382 -8.71 4.76 -1.25
CA LYS A 382 -8.20 5.79 -0.34
C LYS A 382 -6.75 6.09 -0.69
N LEU A 383 -6.40 7.35 -0.70
CA LEU A 383 -5.04 7.77 -1.04
C LEU A 383 -4.62 8.96 -0.17
N VAL A 384 -3.40 8.90 0.31
CA VAL A 384 -2.67 10.04 0.87
C VAL A 384 -1.38 10.21 0.09
N VAL A 385 -1.11 11.40 -0.38
CA VAL A 385 0.19 11.77 -0.98
C VAL A 385 0.84 12.82 -0.11
N THR A 386 2.10 12.61 0.25
CA THR A 386 2.89 13.52 1.09
C THR A 386 4.15 13.93 0.33
N MET A 387 4.43 15.22 0.30
CA MET A 387 5.69 15.78 -0.18
C MET A 387 6.56 16.21 1.00
N LEU A 388 7.85 15.88 0.94
CA LEU A 388 8.82 16.11 2.01
C LEU A 388 10.10 16.75 1.44
N SER A 389 10.85 17.48 2.29
CA SER A 389 12.19 18.02 1.96
C SER A 389 13.00 18.24 3.23
N THR A 390 14.31 18.41 3.10
CA THR A 390 15.15 18.94 4.17
C THR A 390 15.10 20.47 4.28
N GLU A 391 14.52 21.15 3.29
CA GLU A 391 14.27 22.58 3.36
C GLU A 391 13.22 22.90 4.44
N PRO A 392 13.50 23.84 5.38
CA PRO A 392 12.56 24.17 6.42
C PRO A 392 11.23 24.72 5.87
N SER A 393 10.13 24.17 6.36
CA SER A 393 8.78 24.71 6.12
C SER A 393 8.28 25.44 7.35
N ARG A 394 7.61 26.59 7.16
CA ARG A 394 7.03 27.36 8.26
C ARG A 394 5.89 26.65 8.97
N ARG A 395 5.16 25.81 8.23
CA ARG A 395 4.05 25.00 8.72
C ARG A 395 3.81 23.81 7.80
N PHE A 396 3.18 22.78 8.32
CA PHE A 396 2.66 21.68 7.52
C PHE A 396 1.33 22.07 6.86
N LEU A 397 1.18 21.78 5.57
CA LEU A 397 -0.05 22.08 4.82
C LEU A 397 -0.79 20.79 4.50
N TYR A 398 -2.10 20.78 4.76
CA TYR A 398 -2.94 19.63 4.46
C TYR A 398 -4.29 20.04 3.92
N GLU A 399 -4.79 19.31 2.92
CA GLU A 399 -6.12 19.45 2.35
C GLU A 399 -6.74 18.10 2.02
N SER A 400 -8.07 18.00 2.19
CA SER A 400 -8.85 16.90 1.63
C SER A 400 -9.32 17.28 0.23
N ALA A 401 -8.95 16.49 -0.78
CA ALA A 401 -9.41 16.66 -2.16
C ALA A 401 -10.86 16.16 -2.38
N GLN A 402 -11.55 15.74 -1.30
CA GLN A 402 -12.86 15.09 -1.38
C GLN A 402 -13.90 15.86 -2.18
N PRO A 403 -14.05 17.21 -2.03
CA PRO A 403 -15.06 17.95 -2.81
C PRO A 403 -14.88 17.79 -4.34
N ALA A 404 -13.65 17.79 -4.83
CA ALA A 404 -13.37 17.63 -6.26
C ALA A 404 -13.60 16.18 -6.73
N ILE A 405 -13.29 15.21 -5.86
CA ILE A 405 -13.51 13.77 -6.11
C ILE A 405 -15.02 13.47 -6.19
N ASP A 406 -15.81 14.01 -5.26
CA ASP A 406 -17.27 13.79 -5.20
C ASP A 406 -17.99 14.43 -6.38
N ALA A 407 -17.50 15.54 -6.89
CA ALA A 407 -18.04 16.25 -8.05
C ALA A 407 -17.75 15.54 -9.39
N ALA A 408 -16.83 14.58 -9.38
CA ALA A 408 -16.42 13.91 -10.60
C ALA A 408 -17.51 12.94 -11.12
N PRO A 409 -17.64 12.79 -12.46
CA PRO A 409 -18.58 11.85 -13.04
C PRO A 409 -18.27 10.41 -12.64
N HIS A 410 -19.31 9.62 -12.46
CA HIS A 410 -19.24 8.21 -12.11
C HIS A 410 -20.23 7.38 -12.95
N ARG A 411 -20.09 6.06 -12.90
CA ARG A 411 -20.93 5.12 -13.62
C ARG A 411 -21.95 4.50 -12.68
N THR A 412 -23.19 4.32 -13.15
CA THR A 412 -24.21 3.61 -12.39
C THR A 412 -23.99 2.10 -12.49
N LEU A 413 -24.16 1.39 -11.39
CA LEU A 413 -24.13 -0.07 -11.36
C LEU A 413 -25.49 -0.67 -11.73
N ALA A 414 -25.51 -1.66 -12.61
CA ALA A 414 -26.67 -2.47 -12.97
C ALA A 414 -26.73 -3.70 -12.06
N VAL A 415 -27.24 -3.55 -10.84
CA VAL A 415 -27.39 -4.66 -9.89
C VAL A 415 -28.42 -5.66 -10.42
N GLY A 416 -28.11 -6.98 -10.39
CA GLY A 416 -28.99 -8.04 -10.85
C GLY A 416 -29.26 -8.00 -12.35
N TYR A 417 -28.33 -7.48 -13.14
CA TYR A 417 -28.46 -7.36 -14.58
C TYR A 417 -28.64 -8.74 -15.25
N THR A 418 -29.54 -8.78 -16.20
CA THR A 418 -29.77 -9.95 -17.10
C THR A 418 -29.78 -9.46 -18.53
N GLY A 419 -28.91 -9.98 -19.37
CA GLY A 419 -28.83 -9.63 -20.78
C GLY A 419 -27.42 -9.68 -21.34
N VAL A 420 -27.29 -9.22 -22.57
CA VAL A 420 -26.03 -9.11 -23.28
C VAL A 420 -25.33 -7.79 -22.88
N ALA A 421 -24.07 -7.87 -22.54
CA ALA A 421 -23.23 -6.72 -22.20
C ALA A 421 -21.87 -6.82 -22.90
N THR A 422 -21.17 -5.71 -23.04
CA THR A 422 -19.83 -5.65 -23.66
C THR A 422 -18.75 -5.64 -22.59
N ILE A 423 -17.81 -6.56 -22.65
CA ILE A 423 -16.69 -6.65 -21.69
C ILE A 423 -15.87 -5.36 -21.74
N GLU A 424 -15.78 -4.67 -20.59
CA GLU A 424 -14.93 -3.50 -20.37
C GLU A 424 -13.55 -3.92 -19.89
N SER A 425 -13.51 -4.90 -18.98
CA SER A 425 -12.28 -5.46 -18.42
C SER A 425 -12.52 -6.86 -17.85
N TYR A 426 -11.46 -7.62 -17.66
CA TYR A 426 -11.55 -9.01 -17.21
C TYR A 426 -10.29 -9.49 -16.50
N THR A 427 -10.42 -10.59 -15.77
CA THR A 427 -9.27 -11.34 -15.22
C THR A 427 -9.60 -12.82 -15.12
N VAL A 428 -8.59 -13.67 -15.25
CA VAL A 428 -8.70 -15.11 -15.01
C VAL A 428 -7.99 -15.44 -13.72
N MET A 429 -8.73 -16.02 -12.78
CA MET A 429 -8.21 -16.38 -11.46
C MET A 429 -7.57 -17.75 -11.45
N HIS A 430 -6.46 -17.90 -10.74
CA HIS A 430 -5.71 -19.13 -10.64
C HIS A 430 -5.53 -19.56 -9.18
N SER A 431 -5.72 -20.86 -8.93
CA SER A 431 -5.50 -21.51 -7.63
C SER A 431 -4.02 -21.50 -7.22
N ALA A 432 -3.74 -21.91 -5.98
CA ALA A 432 -2.37 -22.09 -5.49
C ALA A 432 -1.57 -23.10 -6.32
N GLY A 433 -2.25 -24.08 -6.94
CA GLY A 433 -1.64 -25.06 -7.86
C GLY A 433 -1.50 -24.58 -9.32
N GLY A 434 -1.84 -23.32 -9.62
CA GLY A 434 -1.73 -22.75 -10.97
C GLY A 434 -2.89 -23.11 -11.91
N ARG A 435 -3.88 -23.89 -11.44
CA ARG A 435 -5.08 -24.23 -12.25
C ARG A 435 -6.03 -23.05 -12.29
N ILE A 436 -6.74 -22.90 -13.41
CA ILE A 436 -7.80 -21.90 -13.56
C ILE A 436 -8.96 -22.26 -12.62
N ASP A 437 -9.47 -21.26 -11.91
CA ASP A 437 -10.63 -21.38 -11.02
C ASP A 437 -11.90 -20.81 -11.69
N ASN A 438 -11.82 -19.61 -12.25
CA ASN A 438 -12.89 -18.90 -12.94
C ASN A 438 -12.32 -17.68 -13.67
N ALA A 439 -13.17 -16.97 -14.43
CA ALA A 439 -12.85 -15.61 -14.88
C ALA A 439 -13.87 -14.62 -14.33
N ILE A 440 -13.43 -13.41 -14.05
CA ILE A 440 -14.24 -12.28 -13.61
C ILE A 440 -14.29 -11.27 -14.76
N VAL A 441 -15.47 -10.81 -15.12
CA VAL A 441 -15.67 -9.78 -16.13
C VAL A 441 -16.39 -8.58 -15.54
N VAL A 442 -15.95 -7.40 -15.94
CA VAL A 442 -16.65 -6.14 -15.77
C VAL A 442 -17.14 -5.75 -17.16
N ALA A 443 -18.42 -5.50 -17.31
CA ALA A 443 -19.02 -5.26 -18.61
C ALA A 443 -19.92 -4.01 -18.59
N ARG A 444 -20.09 -3.40 -19.77
CA ARG A 444 -21.02 -2.30 -19.99
C ARG A 444 -22.30 -2.81 -20.64
N THR A 445 -23.41 -2.48 -20.00
CA THR A 445 -24.75 -2.74 -20.52
C THR A 445 -25.06 -1.82 -21.72
N PRO A 446 -26.06 -2.11 -22.57
CA PRO A 446 -26.43 -1.24 -23.69
C PRO A 446 -26.81 0.20 -23.29
N ASP A 447 -27.28 0.41 -22.05
CA ASP A 447 -27.58 1.72 -21.46
C ASP A 447 -26.41 2.30 -20.66
N ASP A 448 -25.18 1.87 -20.92
CA ASP A 448 -23.90 2.36 -20.39
C ASP A 448 -23.75 2.24 -18.87
N ARG A 449 -24.49 1.36 -18.20
CA ARG A 449 -24.27 0.98 -16.81
C ARG A 449 -23.20 -0.10 -16.70
N ARG A 450 -22.59 -0.25 -15.53
CA ARG A 450 -21.63 -1.33 -15.27
C ARG A 450 -22.35 -2.56 -14.72
N ALA A 451 -21.97 -3.73 -15.20
CA ALA A 451 -22.43 -5.02 -14.69
C ALA A 451 -21.23 -5.93 -14.41
N TRP A 452 -21.40 -6.83 -13.44
CA TRP A 452 -20.40 -7.83 -13.08
C TRP A 452 -20.84 -9.21 -13.56
N GLY A 453 -19.87 -10.01 -14.00
CA GLY A 453 -20.10 -11.41 -14.35
C GLY A 453 -18.95 -12.31 -13.91
N VAL A 454 -19.28 -13.57 -13.59
CA VAL A 454 -18.31 -14.62 -13.26
C VAL A 454 -18.51 -15.77 -14.24
N ILE A 455 -17.48 -16.06 -15.04
CA ILE A 455 -17.45 -17.18 -15.99
C ILE A 455 -16.85 -18.38 -15.27
N ARG A 456 -17.66 -19.44 -15.11
CA ARG A 456 -17.27 -20.70 -14.48
C ARG A 456 -16.94 -21.81 -15.46
N ASP A 457 -17.21 -21.60 -16.75
CA ASP A 457 -16.75 -22.45 -17.85
C ASP A 457 -15.22 -22.30 -17.96
N LEU A 458 -14.50 -23.37 -17.60
CA LEU A 458 -13.04 -23.37 -17.55
C LEU A 458 -12.39 -23.29 -18.93
N ASP A 459 -13.02 -23.80 -19.98
CA ASP A 459 -12.54 -23.70 -21.35
C ASP A 459 -12.67 -22.26 -21.86
N ALA A 460 -13.80 -21.60 -21.56
CA ALA A 460 -13.96 -20.18 -21.84
C ALA A 460 -12.95 -19.34 -21.07
N ALA A 461 -12.76 -19.61 -19.78
CA ALA A 461 -11.78 -18.90 -18.96
C ALA A 461 -10.33 -19.11 -19.45
N ALA A 462 -9.97 -20.33 -19.90
CA ALA A 462 -8.67 -20.63 -20.46
C ALA A 462 -8.40 -19.81 -21.75
N ASN A 463 -9.39 -19.69 -22.62
CA ASN A 463 -9.28 -18.87 -23.82
C ASN A 463 -8.99 -17.39 -23.50
N MET A 464 -9.52 -16.86 -22.38
CA MET A 464 -9.32 -15.48 -21.95
C MET A 464 -7.91 -15.16 -21.43
N VAL A 465 -7.06 -16.19 -21.20
CA VAL A 465 -5.66 -15.97 -20.75
C VAL A 465 -4.82 -15.38 -21.90
N ASP A 466 -4.99 -15.92 -23.09
CA ASP A 466 -4.11 -15.63 -24.24
C ASP A 466 -4.75 -14.65 -25.24
N HIS A 467 -6.05 -14.36 -25.10
CA HIS A 467 -6.78 -13.51 -26.04
C HIS A 467 -7.32 -12.24 -25.35
N ASP A 468 -7.42 -11.17 -26.12
CA ASP A 468 -8.06 -9.95 -25.66
C ASP A 468 -9.59 -10.09 -25.71
N MET A 469 -10.21 -9.98 -24.54
CA MET A 469 -11.67 -10.07 -24.43
C MET A 469 -12.36 -8.71 -24.33
N ALA A 470 -11.62 -7.61 -24.23
CA ALA A 470 -12.22 -6.27 -24.20
C ALA A 470 -12.99 -6.01 -25.50
N GLY A 471 -14.21 -5.51 -25.39
CA GLY A 471 -15.10 -5.28 -26.53
C GLY A 471 -15.92 -6.49 -26.98
N HIS A 472 -15.62 -7.72 -26.51
CA HIS A 472 -16.46 -8.89 -26.80
C HIS A 472 -17.76 -8.87 -26.01
N GLN A 473 -18.78 -9.51 -26.53
CA GLN A 473 -20.08 -9.62 -25.86
C GLN A 473 -20.09 -10.82 -24.90
N VAL A 474 -20.79 -10.65 -23.81
CA VAL A 474 -21.02 -11.66 -22.78
C VAL A 474 -22.48 -11.61 -22.36
N THR A 475 -23.10 -12.77 -22.13
CA THR A 475 -24.45 -12.84 -21.55
C THR A 475 -24.33 -13.02 -20.03
N ILE A 476 -24.95 -12.13 -19.26
CA ILE A 476 -24.95 -12.14 -17.79
C ILE A 476 -26.38 -12.45 -17.31
N THR A 477 -26.51 -13.26 -16.27
CA THR A 477 -27.75 -13.56 -15.57
C THR A 477 -27.84 -12.84 -14.24
N SER A 478 -29.02 -12.73 -13.65
CA SER A 478 -29.29 -11.93 -12.44
C SER A 478 -28.48 -12.35 -11.21
N ASP A 479 -27.99 -13.59 -11.17
CA ASP A 479 -27.09 -14.11 -10.14
C ASP A 479 -25.59 -13.78 -10.41
N GLY A 480 -25.31 -13.05 -11.49
CA GLY A 480 -23.96 -12.71 -11.93
C GLY A 480 -23.23 -13.85 -12.62
N THR A 481 -23.86 -14.96 -12.97
CA THR A 481 -23.25 -15.95 -13.86
C THR A 481 -23.10 -15.36 -15.24
N ALA A 482 -21.91 -15.53 -15.83
CA ALA A 482 -21.62 -15.03 -17.18
C ALA A 482 -21.27 -16.18 -18.13
N SER A 483 -21.72 -16.08 -19.37
CA SER A 483 -21.43 -17.04 -20.44
C SER A 483 -20.91 -16.32 -21.69
N ARG A 484 -19.99 -16.98 -22.39
CA ARG A 484 -19.36 -16.46 -23.62
C ARG A 484 -20.37 -16.36 -24.78
N ASN A 485 -20.17 -15.33 -25.61
CA ASN A 485 -20.86 -15.15 -26.89
C ASN A 485 -19.85 -15.09 -28.06
N TRP A 486 -18.63 -15.68 -27.89
CA TRP A 486 -17.56 -15.76 -28.89
C TRP A 486 -17.10 -17.19 -29.15
#